data_50f8e5ab9485a81adaec9e5152849603
#
_entry.id   50f8e5ab9485a81adaec9e5152849603
#
_cell.length_a   1.000
_cell.length_b   1.000
_cell.length_c   1.000
_cell.angle_alpha   90.00
_cell.angle_beta   90.00
_cell.angle_gamma   90.00
#
_symmetry.space_group_name_H-M   'P 1'
#
loop_
_entity.id
_entity.type
_entity.pdbx_description
1 polymer ?
#
loop_
_entity_poly.entity_id
_entity_poly.type
_entity_poly.pdbx_seq_one_letter_code
_entity_poly.pdbx_strand_id
1 'polypeptide(L)'
;KRKGQTWRRFVQLLQGMGYQVEWQVGRACDYGAPTSRERLFMIARCDGQPIVWPAPTHAKAPAKGQKKWRSAAECIDWSIPCPSIFERKKPLAAATLRRVAKGMRKFVLDAADPFIVPIANWSREAALSAADPLHTVTAWPRGGSFAVASPVFAPATHQGGDRVNDPRQPLPTVTCANRGEQMV
;
A
#
# COMPACT_ATOMS: atom_id res chain seq x y z
N LYS A 1 -21.19 18.14 -15.23
CA LYS A 1 -19.84 17.62 -15.55
C LYS A 1 -19.75 17.40 -17.05
N ARG A 2 -18.76 17.96 -17.74
CA ARG A 2 -18.64 18.02 -19.21
C ARG A 2 -18.26 16.68 -19.89
N LYS A 3 -18.48 15.53 -19.26
CA LYS A 3 -18.30 14.15 -19.80
C LYS A 3 -17.09 13.96 -20.75
N GLY A 4 -15.93 14.55 -20.40
CA GLY A 4 -14.70 14.46 -21.21
C GLY A 4 -14.63 15.36 -22.46
N GLN A 5 -15.59 16.23 -22.70
CA GLN A 5 -15.60 17.13 -23.88
C GLN A 5 -14.34 18.00 -23.97
N THR A 6 -13.88 18.56 -22.84
CA THR A 6 -12.66 19.38 -22.81
C THR A 6 -11.43 18.59 -23.25
N TRP A 7 -11.32 17.33 -22.81
CA TRP A 7 -10.25 16.43 -23.23
C TRP A 7 -10.28 16.15 -24.73
N ARG A 8 -11.45 15.78 -25.25
CA ARG A 8 -11.59 15.50 -26.69
C ARG A 8 -11.22 16.72 -27.53
N ARG A 9 -11.70 17.92 -27.14
CA ARG A 9 -11.37 19.18 -27.85
C ARG A 9 -9.87 19.46 -27.79
N PHE A 10 -9.21 19.21 -26.66
CA PHE A 10 -7.77 19.39 -26.53
C PHE A 10 -7.00 18.46 -27.47
N VAL A 11 -7.37 17.18 -27.53
CA VAL A 11 -6.75 16.22 -28.45
C VAL A 11 -6.97 16.62 -29.90
N GLN A 12 -8.20 17.03 -30.28
CA GLN A 12 -8.52 17.49 -31.63
C GLN A 12 -7.71 18.73 -32.06
N LEU A 13 -7.47 19.66 -31.11
CA LEU A 13 -6.64 20.83 -31.39
C LEU A 13 -5.19 20.43 -31.67
N LEU A 14 -4.61 19.52 -30.89
CA LEU A 14 -3.27 19.00 -31.13
C LEU A 14 -3.18 18.29 -32.51
N GLN A 15 -4.14 17.44 -32.80
CA GLN A 15 -4.21 16.75 -34.09
C GLN A 15 -4.35 17.74 -35.28
N GLY A 16 -5.14 18.79 -35.10
CA GLY A 16 -5.28 19.87 -36.09
C GLY A 16 -3.99 20.67 -36.31
N MET A 17 -3.08 20.68 -35.33
CA MET A 17 -1.74 21.26 -35.45
C MET A 17 -0.68 20.28 -36.01
N GLY A 18 -1.10 19.09 -36.47
CA GLY A 18 -0.20 18.09 -37.05
C GLY A 18 0.43 17.12 -36.04
N TYR A 19 -0.02 17.10 -34.79
CA TYR A 19 0.48 16.13 -33.82
C TYR A 19 -0.21 14.77 -33.97
N GLN A 20 0.56 13.70 -33.98
CA GLN A 20 0.09 12.38 -33.61
C GLN A 20 -0.05 12.30 -32.08
N VAL A 21 -1.22 11.89 -31.60
CA VAL A 21 -1.52 11.90 -30.14
C VAL A 21 -2.04 10.54 -29.72
N GLU A 22 -1.38 9.95 -28.75
CA GLU A 22 -1.82 8.73 -28.08
C GLU A 22 -1.86 8.93 -26.55
N TRP A 23 -2.70 8.16 -25.87
CA TRP A 23 -2.77 8.19 -24.41
C TRP A 23 -3.16 6.83 -23.86
N GLN A 24 -2.67 6.56 -22.66
CA GLN A 24 -3.03 5.38 -21.88
C GLN A 24 -3.00 5.66 -20.39
N VAL A 25 -3.70 4.81 -19.62
CA VAL A 25 -3.58 4.81 -18.16
C VAL A 25 -2.45 3.86 -17.79
N GLY A 26 -1.43 4.40 -17.12
CA GLY A 26 -0.31 3.63 -16.59
C GLY A 26 -0.41 3.47 -15.07
N ARG A 27 -0.06 2.30 -14.57
CA ARG A 27 0.01 2.00 -13.16
C ARG A 27 1.49 1.95 -12.74
N ALA A 28 1.86 2.69 -11.70
CA ALA A 28 3.25 2.84 -11.31
C ALA A 28 3.95 1.53 -10.92
N CYS A 29 3.23 0.59 -10.28
CA CYS A 29 3.79 -0.71 -9.92
C CYS A 29 4.13 -1.60 -11.13
N ASP A 30 3.52 -1.37 -12.29
CA ASP A 30 3.84 -2.09 -13.53
C ASP A 30 5.24 -1.70 -14.08
N TYR A 31 5.79 -0.59 -13.57
CA TYR A 31 7.12 -0.06 -13.92
C TYR A 31 8.11 -0.07 -12.73
N GLY A 32 7.79 -0.83 -11.67
CA GLY A 32 8.69 -1.09 -10.54
C GLY A 32 8.62 -0.10 -9.38
N ALA A 33 7.66 0.84 -9.38
CA ALA A 33 7.41 1.65 -8.20
C ALA A 33 6.55 0.87 -7.18
N PRO A 34 6.81 0.93 -5.86
CA PRO A 34 6.06 0.21 -4.84
C PRO A 34 4.72 0.89 -4.51
N THR A 35 4.02 1.38 -5.51
CA THR A 35 2.72 2.04 -5.39
C THR A 35 1.79 1.69 -6.55
N SER A 36 0.51 1.46 -6.24
CA SER A 36 -0.54 1.17 -7.22
C SER A 36 -1.13 2.41 -7.88
N ARG A 37 -0.43 3.55 -7.81
CA ARG A 37 -0.90 4.83 -8.38
C ARG A 37 -1.13 4.72 -9.88
N GLU A 38 -2.33 5.09 -10.31
CA GLU A 38 -2.69 5.17 -11.73
C GLU A 38 -2.70 6.63 -12.20
N ARG A 39 -2.18 6.86 -13.41
CA ARG A 39 -2.19 8.18 -14.06
C ARG A 39 -2.46 8.02 -15.54
N LEU A 40 -3.12 9.02 -16.10
CA LEU A 40 -3.23 9.19 -17.53
C LEU A 40 -1.92 9.79 -18.04
N PHE A 41 -1.29 9.12 -18.98
CA PHE A 41 -0.14 9.61 -19.74
C PHE A 41 -0.58 9.88 -21.17
N MET A 42 -0.03 10.94 -21.76
CA MET A 42 -0.24 11.31 -23.13
C MET A 42 1.10 11.60 -23.79
N ILE A 43 1.27 11.10 -24.98
CA ILE A 43 2.41 11.42 -25.85
C ILE A 43 1.85 12.11 -27.09
N ALA A 44 2.41 13.25 -27.44
CA ALA A 44 2.10 13.98 -28.66
C ALA A 44 3.39 14.26 -29.44
N ARG A 45 3.46 13.88 -30.71
CA ARG A 45 4.61 14.04 -31.59
C ARG A 45 4.21 14.68 -32.91
N CYS A 46 5.06 15.58 -33.41
CA CYS A 46 4.88 16.24 -34.69
C CYS A 46 6.06 15.99 -35.67
N ASP A 47 6.97 15.07 -35.33
CA ASP A 47 8.19 14.76 -36.10
C ASP A 47 8.04 13.56 -37.03
N GLY A 48 6.82 13.05 -37.19
CA GLY A 48 6.52 11.91 -38.06
C GLY A 48 7.00 10.55 -37.58
N GLN A 49 7.62 10.49 -36.40
CA GLN A 49 8.10 9.23 -35.82
C GLN A 49 6.97 8.53 -35.05
N PRO A 50 6.93 7.19 -35.02
CA PRO A 50 5.90 6.47 -34.26
C PRO A 50 6.00 6.71 -32.76
N ILE A 51 4.85 6.72 -32.08
CA ILE A 51 4.79 6.75 -30.63
C ILE A 51 5.07 5.34 -30.12
N VAL A 52 6.07 5.21 -29.26
CA VAL A 52 6.44 3.95 -28.63
C VAL A 52 6.22 4.05 -27.12
N TRP A 53 5.37 3.19 -26.59
CA TRP A 53 5.10 3.10 -25.16
C TRP A 53 6.07 2.13 -24.49
N PRO A 54 6.60 2.45 -23.30
CA PRO A 54 7.43 1.50 -22.56
C PRO A 54 6.60 0.27 -22.15
N ALA A 55 7.17 -0.92 -22.35
CA ALA A 55 6.54 -2.15 -21.89
C ALA A 55 6.59 -2.27 -20.36
N PRO A 56 5.54 -2.79 -19.69
CA PRO A 56 5.56 -3.07 -18.26
C PRO A 56 6.66 -4.07 -17.89
N THR A 57 7.50 -3.68 -16.93
CA THR A 57 8.62 -4.51 -16.44
C THR A 57 8.25 -5.37 -15.25
N HIS A 58 7.11 -5.06 -14.58
CA HIS A 58 6.63 -5.75 -13.39
C HIS A 58 5.15 -6.10 -13.53
N ALA A 59 4.71 -7.16 -12.84
CA ALA A 59 3.31 -7.58 -12.78
C ALA A 59 2.98 -8.25 -11.44
N LYS A 60 1.69 -8.32 -11.09
CA LYS A 60 1.22 -9.07 -9.92
C LYS A 60 1.51 -10.56 -10.07
N ALA A 61 1.22 -11.11 -11.26
CA ALA A 61 1.58 -12.45 -11.71
C ALA A 61 2.53 -12.29 -12.91
N PRO A 62 3.85 -12.29 -12.70
CA PRO A 62 4.80 -11.98 -13.74
C PRO A 62 4.87 -13.09 -14.80
N ALA A 63 4.89 -12.70 -16.06
CA ALA A 63 5.25 -13.55 -17.19
C ALA A 63 6.77 -13.68 -17.31
N LYS A 64 7.23 -14.55 -18.23
CA LYS A 64 8.66 -14.72 -18.50
C LYS A 64 9.30 -13.36 -18.86
N GLY A 65 10.33 -12.98 -18.13
CA GLY A 65 11.04 -11.70 -18.31
C GLY A 65 10.49 -10.52 -17.49
N GLN A 66 9.33 -10.67 -16.84
CA GLN A 66 8.81 -9.68 -15.91
C GLN A 66 9.19 -10.02 -14.47
N LYS A 67 9.30 -8.98 -13.63
CA LYS A 67 9.48 -9.09 -12.18
C LYS A 67 8.14 -8.99 -11.46
N LYS A 68 8.07 -9.53 -10.24
CA LYS A 68 6.91 -9.30 -9.36
C LYS A 68 6.85 -7.82 -8.93
N TRP A 69 5.65 -7.31 -8.73
CA TRP A 69 5.46 -5.98 -8.16
C TRP A 69 6.25 -5.83 -6.85
N ARG A 70 6.87 -4.68 -6.70
CA ARG A 70 7.54 -4.33 -5.45
C ARG A 70 6.50 -4.04 -4.37
N SER A 71 6.77 -4.50 -3.17
CA SER A 71 5.87 -4.35 -2.02
C SER A 71 6.11 -3.05 -1.26
N ALA A 72 5.10 -2.60 -0.51
CA ALA A 72 5.25 -1.48 0.41
C ALA A 72 6.26 -1.78 1.53
N ALA A 73 6.36 -3.05 1.94
CA ALA A 73 7.27 -3.50 3.00
C ALA A 73 8.75 -3.18 2.70
N GLU A 74 9.15 -3.17 1.43
CA GLU A 74 10.51 -2.81 1.01
C GLU A 74 10.88 -1.33 1.28
N CYS A 75 9.88 -0.47 1.47
CA CYS A 75 10.05 0.97 1.70
C CYS A 75 9.84 1.38 3.16
N ILE A 76 9.53 0.42 4.03
CA ILE A 76 9.27 0.68 5.44
C ILE A 76 10.53 0.33 6.24
N ASP A 77 11.03 1.30 6.97
CA ASP A 77 12.07 1.05 7.97
C ASP A 77 11.40 0.52 9.25
N TRP A 78 11.46 -0.79 9.41
CA TRP A 78 10.84 -1.50 10.53
C TRP A 78 11.59 -1.31 11.86
N SER A 79 12.78 -0.71 11.85
CA SER A 79 13.56 -0.43 13.06
C SER A 79 13.10 0.85 13.77
N ILE A 80 12.36 1.71 13.08
CA ILE A 80 11.85 2.96 13.65
C ILE A 80 10.70 2.64 14.62
N PRO A 81 10.83 2.94 15.93
CA PRO A 81 9.76 2.73 16.89
C PRO A 81 8.57 3.64 16.59
N CYS A 82 7.37 3.08 16.64
CA CYS A 82 6.14 3.81 16.37
C CYS A 82 5.33 3.98 17.66
N PRO A 83 4.91 5.21 18.01
CA PRO A 83 4.06 5.42 19.19
C PRO A 83 2.69 4.77 18.99
N SER A 84 2.09 4.31 20.11
CA SER A 84 0.76 3.71 20.10
C SER A 84 -0.27 4.65 19.49
N ILE A 85 -1.10 4.12 18.57
CA ILE A 85 -2.22 4.87 17.99
C ILE A 85 -3.37 5.07 18.99
N PHE A 86 -3.40 4.32 20.09
CA PHE A 86 -4.44 4.39 21.13
C PHE A 86 -4.13 5.42 22.23
N GLU A 87 -2.86 5.80 22.41
CA GLU A 87 -2.42 6.78 23.43
C GLU A 87 -2.41 8.22 22.93
N ARG A 88 -3.17 8.52 21.89
CA ARG A 88 -3.21 9.86 21.31
C ARG A 88 -4.11 10.79 22.11
N LYS A 89 -3.70 12.07 22.27
CA LYS A 89 -4.54 13.13 22.88
C LYS A 89 -5.91 13.26 22.18
N LYS A 90 -5.95 13.10 20.84
CA LYS A 90 -7.19 13.08 20.06
C LYS A 90 -7.45 11.66 19.55
N PRO A 91 -8.57 11.02 19.93
CA PRO A 91 -8.92 9.68 19.46
C PRO A 91 -9.02 9.58 17.94
N LEU A 92 -8.78 8.39 17.40
CA LEU A 92 -9.01 8.10 16.00
C LEU A 92 -10.50 8.15 15.67
N ALA A 93 -10.85 8.61 14.47
CA ALA A 93 -12.22 8.56 13.99
C ALA A 93 -12.74 7.11 13.93
N ALA A 94 -14.04 6.91 14.18
CA ALA A 94 -14.66 5.58 14.18
C ALA A 94 -14.42 4.79 12.88
N ALA A 95 -14.42 5.46 11.72
CA ALA A 95 -14.11 4.85 10.44
C ALA A 95 -12.66 4.30 10.39
N THR A 96 -11.70 5.00 11.02
CA THR A 96 -10.31 4.53 11.11
C THR A 96 -10.21 3.33 12.05
N LEU A 97 -10.87 3.36 13.21
CA LEU A 97 -10.91 2.22 14.14
C LEU A 97 -11.52 0.98 13.48
N ARG A 98 -12.59 1.13 12.69
CA ARG A 98 -13.15 0.01 11.90
C ARG A 98 -12.15 -0.59 10.92
N ARG A 99 -11.32 0.25 10.26
CA ARG A 99 -10.24 -0.25 9.37
C ARG A 99 -9.16 -0.99 10.14
N VAL A 100 -8.76 -0.47 11.30
CA VAL A 100 -7.82 -1.16 12.20
C VAL A 100 -8.39 -2.53 12.58
N ALA A 101 -9.63 -2.60 13.07
CA ALA A 101 -10.28 -3.85 13.45
C ALA A 101 -10.37 -4.86 12.29
N LYS A 102 -10.72 -4.41 11.08
CA LYS A 102 -10.71 -5.26 9.88
C LYS A 102 -9.31 -5.75 9.53
N GLY A 103 -8.30 -4.89 9.67
CA GLY A 103 -6.90 -5.25 9.45
C GLY A 103 -6.42 -6.28 10.45
N MET A 104 -6.67 -6.05 11.75
CA MET A 104 -6.33 -7.00 12.81
C MET A 104 -6.98 -8.38 12.56
N ARG A 105 -8.27 -8.41 12.24
CA ARG A 105 -8.94 -9.69 11.92
C ARG A 105 -8.27 -10.40 10.75
N LYS A 106 -8.06 -9.70 9.64
CA LYS A 106 -7.56 -10.29 8.39
C LYS A 106 -6.09 -10.69 8.44
N PHE A 107 -5.25 -9.89 9.11
CA PHE A 107 -3.79 -10.01 9.02
C PHE A 107 -3.13 -10.44 10.34
N VAL A 108 -3.87 -10.46 11.44
CA VAL A 108 -3.38 -10.93 12.75
C VAL A 108 -4.06 -12.20 13.17
N LEU A 109 -5.40 -12.26 13.12
CA LEU A 109 -6.15 -13.45 13.53
C LEU A 109 -6.16 -14.54 12.45
N ASP A 110 -6.29 -14.16 11.18
CA ASP A 110 -6.35 -15.09 10.05
C ASP A 110 -4.96 -15.37 9.44
N ALA A 111 -4.03 -14.42 9.56
CA ALA A 111 -2.65 -14.55 9.07
C ALA A 111 -1.79 -13.50 9.78
N ALA A 112 -0.71 -13.88 10.46
CA ALA A 112 0.15 -12.98 11.24
C ALA A 112 1.05 -12.07 10.36
N ASP A 113 0.44 -11.33 9.44
CA ASP A 113 1.13 -10.48 8.47
C ASP A 113 1.00 -8.98 8.82
N PRO A 114 2.05 -8.18 8.63
CA PRO A 114 1.96 -6.73 8.75
C PRO A 114 0.96 -6.14 7.77
N PHE A 115 0.22 -5.13 8.18
CA PHE A 115 -0.76 -4.47 7.34
C PHE A 115 -0.73 -2.94 7.46
N ILE A 116 -1.27 -2.26 6.47
CA ILE A 116 -1.28 -0.81 6.36
C ILE A 116 -2.71 -0.31 6.45
N VAL A 117 -2.95 0.68 7.31
CA VAL A 117 -4.25 1.32 7.49
C VAL A 117 -4.20 2.73 6.88
N PRO A 118 -4.98 3.02 5.83
CA PRO A 118 -5.12 4.37 5.32
C PRO A 118 -5.85 5.27 6.35
N ILE A 119 -5.25 6.40 6.72
CA ILE A 119 -5.83 7.40 7.63
C ILE A 119 -6.29 8.60 6.80
N ALA A 120 -7.25 8.41 5.93
CA ALA A 120 -7.77 9.47 5.09
C ALA A 120 -9.29 9.52 5.12
N ASN A 121 -9.87 10.72 5.00
CA ASN A 121 -11.32 10.95 5.11
C ASN A 121 -12.16 10.27 4.01
N TRP A 122 -11.55 9.85 2.90
CA TRP A 122 -12.22 9.27 1.73
C TRP A 122 -11.73 7.87 1.38
N SER A 123 -10.94 7.24 2.25
CA SER A 123 -10.46 5.88 2.02
C SER A 123 -11.59 4.87 2.21
N ARG A 124 -11.64 3.87 1.34
CA ARG A 124 -12.50 2.71 1.50
C ARG A 124 -12.19 2.03 2.83
N GLU A 125 -13.17 1.36 3.43
CA GLU A 125 -12.99 0.57 4.65
C GLU A 125 -12.14 -0.69 4.39
N ALA A 126 -10.86 -0.50 4.06
CA ALA A 126 -9.93 -1.59 3.78
C ALA A 126 -8.60 -1.40 4.53
N ALA A 127 -8.11 -2.48 5.10
CA ALA A 127 -6.71 -2.62 5.46
C ALA A 127 -5.96 -3.24 4.28
N LEU A 128 -4.71 -2.83 4.06
CA LEU A 128 -3.88 -3.22 2.94
C LEU A 128 -2.76 -4.12 3.44
N SER A 129 -2.42 -5.18 2.70
CA SER A 129 -1.24 -5.97 3.01
C SER A 129 0.02 -5.14 2.78
N ALA A 130 1.01 -5.25 3.70
CA ALA A 130 2.32 -4.67 3.49
C ALA A 130 3.10 -5.36 2.34
N ALA A 131 2.67 -6.55 1.95
CA ALA A 131 3.24 -7.29 0.81
C ALA A 131 2.74 -6.82 -0.56
N ASP A 132 1.72 -5.95 -0.60
CA ASP A 132 1.20 -5.36 -1.83
C ASP A 132 1.77 -3.95 -2.05
N PRO A 133 1.73 -3.41 -3.29
CA PRO A 133 2.08 -2.01 -3.56
C PRO A 133 1.18 -1.05 -2.79
N LEU A 134 1.78 0.00 -2.23
CA LEU A 134 1.05 1.03 -1.49
C LEU A 134 0.09 1.79 -2.41
N HIS A 135 -1.03 2.23 -1.86
CA HIS A 135 -1.91 3.17 -2.56
C HIS A 135 -1.22 4.52 -2.79
N THR A 136 -1.84 5.39 -3.56
CA THR A 136 -1.27 6.72 -3.87
C THR A 136 -0.90 7.48 -2.59
N VAL A 137 0.38 7.79 -2.45
CA VAL A 137 0.89 8.71 -1.42
C VAL A 137 0.77 10.14 -1.95
N THR A 138 0.18 11.04 -1.16
CA THR A 138 0.07 12.46 -1.49
C THR A 138 1.02 13.26 -0.61
N ALA A 139 1.65 14.29 -1.17
CA ALA A 139 2.64 15.13 -0.47
C ALA A 139 2.03 16.04 0.62
N TRP A 140 0.71 16.19 0.67
CA TRP A 140 0.02 17.07 1.61
C TRP A 140 -0.91 16.30 2.55
N PRO A 141 -0.99 16.65 3.86
CA PRO A 141 -1.64 15.83 4.90
C PRO A 141 -3.17 15.66 4.80
N ARG A 142 -3.82 16.19 3.77
CA ARG A 142 -5.29 16.08 3.62
C ARG A 142 -5.80 14.76 3.08
N GLY A 143 -4.98 13.77 2.81
CA GLY A 143 -5.50 12.52 2.24
C GLY A 143 -4.50 11.39 2.04
N GLY A 144 -3.30 11.44 2.59
CA GLY A 144 -2.26 10.46 2.28
C GLY A 144 -1.53 9.88 3.48
N SER A 145 -2.08 10.01 4.69
CA SER A 145 -1.45 9.41 5.87
C SER A 145 -1.78 7.91 5.95
N PHE A 146 -0.78 7.12 6.32
CA PHE A 146 -0.90 5.69 6.53
C PHE A 146 -0.36 5.34 7.91
N ALA A 147 -0.96 4.34 8.57
CA ALA A 147 -0.41 3.70 9.75
C ALA A 147 -0.02 2.27 9.38
N VAL A 148 1.11 1.82 9.89
CA VAL A 148 1.55 0.43 9.78
C VAL A 148 1.21 -0.27 11.08
N ALA A 149 0.58 -1.44 10.99
CA ALA A 149 0.37 -2.35 12.10
C ALA A 149 1.16 -3.64 11.82
N SER A 150 2.02 -4.01 12.76
CA SER A 150 2.76 -5.26 12.72
C SER A 150 2.33 -6.11 13.89
N PRO A 151 1.84 -7.35 13.67
CA PRO A 151 1.54 -8.25 14.75
C PRO A 151 2.83 -8.64 15.49
N VAL A 152 2.73 -8.82 16.78
CA VAL A 152 3.83 -9.27 17.65
C VAL A 152 3.28 -10.32 18.60
N PHE A 153 4.07 -11.33 18.93
CA PHE A 153 3.72 -12.30 19.95
C PHE A 153 4.22 -11.84 21.31
N ALA A 154 3.33 -11.68 22.27
CA ALA A 154 3.67 -11.39 23.66
C ALA A 154 3.42 -12.64 24.51
N PRO A 155 4.41 -13.16 25.26
CA PRO A 155 4.19 -14.28 26.17
C PRO A 155 3.30 -13.84 27.33
N ALA A 156 2.19 -14.54 27.55
CA ALA A 156 1.25 -14.28 28.65
C ALA A 156 1.66 -15.01 29.94
N THR A 157 2.91 -14.84 30.38
CA THR A 157 3.40 -15.47 31.62
C THR A 157 3.56 -14.46 32.75
N HIS A 158 3.15 -14.84 33.94
CA HIS A 158 3.25 -13.99 35.17
C HIS A 158 4.68 -13.62 35.60
N GLN A 159 5.70 -14.17 34.96
CA GLN A 159 7.13 -13.94 35.33
C GLN A 159 7.98 -13.46 34.13
N GLY A 160 7.38 -13.18 32.99
CA GLY A 160 8.09 -12.59 31.86
C GLY A 160 8.07 -11.07 31.95
N GLY A 161 9.22 -10.41 32.00
CA GLY A 161 9.26 -8.97 31.69
C GLY A 161 8.69 -8.71 30.29
N ASP A 162 8.60 -7.43 29.88
CA ASP A 162 8.07 -6.98 28.57
C ASP A 162 8.79 -7.64 27.40
N ARG A 163 8.46 -8.90 27.12
CA ARG A 163 9.02 -9.68 26.00
C ARG A 163 8.02 -9.69 24.86
N VAL A 164 8.40 -9.02 23.80
CA VAL A 164 7.66 -9.02 22.55
C VAL A 164 8.48 -9.79 21.51
N ASN A 165 7.88 -10.78 20.86
CA ASN A 165 8.52 -11.59 19.84
C ASN A 165 8.04 -11.19 18.45
N ASP A 166 8.97 -11.05 17.50
CA ASP A 166 8.65 -10.81 16.08
C ASP A 166 8.05 -12.11 15.48
N PRO A 167 6.81 -12.08 14.94
CA PRO A 167 6.17 -13.25 14.35
C PRO A 167 6.92 -13.82 13.13
N ARG A 168 7.87 -13.05 12.56
CA ARG A 168 8.72 -13.49 11.44
C ARG A 168 9.97 -14.26 11.90
N GLN A 169 10.22 -14.32 13.21
CA GLN A 169 11.30 -15.09 13.81
C GLN A 169 10.76 -16.41 14.38
N PRO A 170 11.59 -17.46 14.46
CA PRO A 170 11.19 -18.67 15.15
C PRO A 170 10.71 -18.37 16.56
N LEU A 171 9.56 -18.96 16.96
CA LEU A 171 9.05 -18.82 18.31
C LEU A 171 10.08 -19.35 19.33
N PRO A 172 10.25 -18.70 20.47
CA PRO A 172 11.00 -19.27 21.58
C PRO A 172 10.31 -20.57 22.04
N THR A 173 11.03 -21.41 22.76
CA THR A 173 10.55 -22.71 23.22
C THR A 173 9.14 -22.64 23.79
N VAL A 174 8.20 -23.33 23.14
CA VAL A 174 6.83 -23.50 23.63
C VAL A 174 6.85 -24.64 24.65
N THR A 175 6.59 -24.33 25.92
CA THR A 175 6.48 -25.33 26.97
C THR A 175 5.04 -25.82 27.07
N CYS A 176 4.84 -27.14 27.12
CA CYS A 176 3.53 -27.76 27.31
C CYS A 176 2.94 -27.60 28.73
N ALA A 177 3.62 -26.87 29.61
CA ALA A 177 3.13 -26.60 30.97
C ALA A 177 2.19 -25.38 30.93
N ASN A 178 1.08 -25.42 31.67
CA ASN A 178 0.07 -24.36 31.82
C ASN A 178 0.59 -22.98 32.31
N ARG A 179 1.84 -22.66 32.11
CA ARG A 179 2.52 -21.43 32.54
C ARG A 179 3.17 -20.60 31.43
N GLY A 180 2.88 -20.91 30.19
CA GLY A 180 3.50 -20.19 29.07
C GLY A 180 2.58 -20.11 27.85
N GLU A 181 1.55 -19.28 27.91
CA GLU A 181 0.71 -18.98 26.76
C GLU A 181 1.31 -17.82 25.95
N GLN A 182 1.14 -17.88 24.63
CA GLN A 182 1.51 -16.80 23.72
C GLN A 182 0.22 -16.08 23.31
N MET A 183 0.23 -14.75 23.37
CA MET A 183 -0.84 -13.90 22.82
C MET A 183 -0.36 -13.18 21.57
N VAL A 184 -1.26 -13.02 20.63
CA VAL A 184 -1.07 -12.26 19.37
C VAL A 184 -1.66 -10.86 19.51
#